data_9dd0ee53ba61a0f3648bb8c5e6bccebd
#
_entry.id   9dd0ee53ba61a0f3648bb8c5e6bccebd
#
_cell.length_a   1.000
_cell.length_b   1.000
_cell.length_c   1.000
_cell.angle_alpha   90.00
_cell.angle_beta   90.00
_cell.angle_gamma   90.00
#
_symmetry.space_group_name_H-M   'P 1'
#
loop_
_entity.id
_entity.type
_entity.pdbx_description
1 polymer ?
#
loop_
_entity_poly.entity_id
_entity_poly.type
_entity_poly.pdbx_seq_one_letter_code
_entity_poly.pdbx_strand_id
1 'polypeptide(L)'
;MAPIFGSKNEKPPPLSGLVPLNWVRNKNGNFFKFATFEPARAGLSGGGIFVIWHSGAKPAWVMVGASTDLAKSIGALLDDAEVLEYNARGGLFVTWALIRPEYHAGVIKYLRESMKPLIDRGPPSPADVEAIPVMAPGSKGETPV
;
A
#
# COMPACT_ATOMS: atom_id res chain seq x y z
N MET A 1 -10.56 17.33 14.93
CA MET A 1 -10.73 15.89 15.06
C MET A 1 -9.44 15.25 15.55
N ALA A 2 -9.53 14.43 16.57
CA ALA A 2 -8.36 13.68 16.96
C ALA A 2 -8.00 12.71 15.86
N PRO A 3 -6.77 12.68 15.41
CA PRO A 3 -6.36 11.66 14.45
C PRO A 3 -6.59 10.30 15.06
N ILE A 4 -7.01 9.37 14.25
CA ILE A 4 -7.22 7.99 14.68
C ILE A 4 -5.99 7.45 15.37
N PHE A 5 -4.83 7.81 14.86
CA PHE A 5 -3.57 7.32 15.39
C PHE A 5 -3.01 8.21 16.47
N GLY A 6 -3.80 9.18 16.96
CA GLY A 6 -3.32 10.15 17.93
C GLY A 6 -3.84 9.94 19.34
N SER A 7 -4.67 8.95 19.56
CA SER A 7 -5.20 8.69 20.90
C SER A 7 -4.09 8.20 21.80
N LYS A 8 -3.87 8.92 22.91
CA LYS A 8 -2.93 8.46 23.90
C LYS A 8 -3.64 7.53 24.86
N ASN A 9 -2.95 6.51 25.31
CA ASN A 9 -3.42 5.65 26.40
C ASN A 9 -4.72 4.91 26.15
N GLU A 10 -5.32 5.10 24.99
CA GLU A 10 -6.59 4.48 24.67
C GLU A 10 -6.50 3.82 23.32
N LYS A 11 -7.19 2.71 23.21
CA LYS A 11 -7.39 2.13 21.91
C LYS A 11 -8.23 3.08 21.09
N PRO A 12 -7.95 3.24 19.80
CA PRO A 12 -8.85 4.00 18.95
C PRO A 12 -10.26 3.43 19.09
N PRO A 13 -11.29 4.28 19.04
CA PRO A 13 -12.65 3.77 19.09
C PRO A 13 -12.92 2.84 17.92
N PRO A 14 -13.84 1.88 18.07
CA PRO A 14 -14.20 1.03 16.95
C PRO A 14 -14.64 1.89 15.78
N LEU A 15 -14.14 1.56 14.60
CA LEU A 15 -14.49 2.32 13.41
C LEU A 15 -15.78 1.77 12.83
N SER A 16 -16.70 2.65 12.51
CA SER A 16 -17.91 2.27 11.79
C SER A 16 -17.64 2.16 10.29
N GLY A 17 -16.43 2.48 9.87
CA GLY A 17 -16.01 2.41 8.48
C GLY A 17 -14.50 2.32 8.39
N LEU A 18 -13.98 2.40 7.18
CA LEU A 18 -12.55 2.30 6.95
C LEU A 18 -11.87 3.64 7.13
N VAL A 19 -10.65 3.61 7.66
CA VAL A 19 -9.83 4.83 7.79
C VAL A 19 -9.35 5.23 6.39
N PRO A 20 -9.63 6.46 5.96
CA PRO A 20 -9.09 6.92 4.68
C PRO A 20 -7.59 7.15 4.79
N LEU A 21 -6.86 6.71 3.79
CA LEU A 21 -5.42 6.97 3.66
C LEU A 21 -5.18 7.85 2.46
N ASN A 22 -4.13 8.63 2.54
CA ASN A 22 -3.74 9.52 1.45
C ASN A 22 -2.81 8.77 0.48
N TRP A 23 -3.40 7.96 -0.38
CA TRP A 23 -2.65 7.23 -1.40
C TRP A 23 -2.14 8.22 -2.45
N VAL A 24 -0.84 8.28 -2.62
CA VAL A 24 -0.19 9.30 -3.44
C VAL A 24 -0.47 9.06 -4.92
N ARG A 25 -0.80 10.14 -5.63
CA ARG A 25 -0.99 10.14 -7.08
C ARG A 25 -0.03 11.15 -7.70
N ASN A 26 0.18 11.06 -9.01
CA ASN A 26 1.00 12.03 -9.69
C ASN A 26 0.24 13.37 -9.82
N LYS A 27 0.90 14.36 -10.40
CA LYS A 27 0.33 15.71 -10.53
C LYS A 27 -0.94 15.76 -11.38
N ASN A 28 -1.17 14.74 -12.20
CA ASN A 28 -2.36 14.66 -13.05
C ASN A 28 -3.50 13.87 -12.37
N GLY A 29 -3.33 13.48 -11.13
CA GLY A 29 -4.33 12.71 -10.40
C GLY A 29 -4.36 11.23 -10.70
N ASN A 30 -3.39 10.71 -11.42
CA ASN A 30 -3.28 9.30 -11.76
C ASN A 30 -2.28 8.58 -10.86
N PHE A 31 -2.45 7.27 -10.69
CA PHE A 31 -1.44 6.48 -10.02
C PHE A 31 -0.22 6.30 -10.91
N PHE A 32 0.93 6.08 -10.31
CA PHE A 32 2.18 5.93 -11.05
C PHE A 32 2.25 4.57 -11.75
N LYS A 33 2.72 4.57 -13.00
CA LYS A 33 3.03 3.34 -13.71
C LYS A 33 4.33 2.78 -13.19
N PHE A 34 4.32 1.51 -12.81
CA PHE A 34 5.49 0.89 -12.19
C PHE A 34 6.69 0.84 -13.13
N ALA A 35 6.47 0.50 -14.40
CA ALA A 35 7.54 0.33 -15.37
C ALA A 35 8.39 1.59 -15.58
N THR A 36 7.80 2.76 -15.40
CA THR A 36 8.49 4.04 -15.61
C THR A 36 8.67 4.81 -14.30
N PHE A 37 8.39 4.18 -13.19
CA PHE A 37 8.45 4.85 -11.90
C PHE A 37 9.88 5.14 -11.48
N GLU A 38 10.12 6.38 -11.07
CA GLU A 38 11.40 6.82 -10.54
C GLU A 38 11.17 7.44 -9.17
N PRO A 39 11.53 6.73 -8.09
CA PRO A 39 11.24 7.23 -6.73
C PRO A 39 11.74 8.63 -6.45
N ALA A 40 12.94 8.96 -6.91
CA ALA A 40 13.50 10.28 -6.66
C ALA A 40 12.71 11.39 -7.37
N ARG A 41 12.28 11.14 -8.59
CA ARG A 41 11.47 12.11 -9.35
C ARG A 41 10.08 12.30 -8.76
N ALA A 42 9.54 11.24 -8.17
CA ALA A 42 8.24 11.32 -7.53
C ALA A 42 8.29 11.99 -6.17
N GLY A 43 9.49 12.33 -5.69
CA GLY A 43 9.64 12.92 -4.37
C GLY A 43 9.36 11.93 -3.25
N LEU A 44 9.53 10.66 -3.54
CA LEU A 44 9.25 9.62 -2.55
C LEU A 44 10.28 9.63 -1.45
N SER A 45 9.81 9.84 -0.22
CA SER A 45 10.66 9.82 0.97
C SER A 45 9.83 9.37 2.16
N GLY A 46 10.51 8.88 3.18
CA GLY A 46 9.85 8.47 4.41
C GLY A 46 9.34 7.05 4.39
N GLY A 47 8.62 6.71 5.42
CA GLY A 47 8.11 5.36 5.64
C GLY A 47 6.60 5.28 5.55
N GLY A 48 6.11 4.09 5.26
CA GLY A 48 4.68 3.87 5.15
C GLY A 48 4.36 2.53 4.53
N ILE A 49 3.24 2.52 3.83
CA ILE A 49 2.70 1.32 3.18
C ILE A 49 2.69 1.57 1.68
N PHE A 50 3.08 0.58 0.90
CA PHE A 50 2.96 0.64 -0.56
C PHE A 50 2.08 -0.48 -1.07
N VAL A 51 1.48 -0.25 -2.22
CA VAL A 51 0.62 -1.23 -2.90
C VAL A 51 0.96 -1.24 -4.38
N ILE A 52 1.07 -2.44 -4.94
CA ILE A 52 1.31 -2.66 -6.37
C ILE A 52 0.16 -3.51 -6.90
N TRP A 53 -0.37 -3.13 -8.06
CA TRP A 53 -1.44 -3.91 -8.72
C TRP A 53 -1.26 -3.87 -10.23
N HIS A 54 -1.93 -4.80 -10.92
CA HIS A 54 -1.98 -4.76 -12.37
C HIS A 54 -3.40 -4.50 -12.86
N SER A 55 -3.50 -3.90 -14.03
CA SER A 55 -4.77 -3.44 -14.58
C SER A 55 -5.21 -4.23 -15.81
N GLY A 56 -4.77 -5.47 -15.93
CA GLY A 56 -5.15 -6.32 -17.05
C GLY A 56 -6.65 -6.61 -17.10
N ALA A 57 -7.05 -7.58 -17.90
CA ALA A 57 -8.45 -7.95 -18.07
C ALA A 57 -9.13 -8.27 -16.74
N LYS A 58 -8.38 -8.83 -15.82
CA LYS A 58 -8.83 -9.04 -14.43
C LYS A 58 -7.85 -8.32 -13.51
N PRO A 59 -8.16 -7.07 -13.13
CA PRO A 59 -7.27 -6.35 -12.22
C PRO A 59 -7.06 -7.13 -10.93
N ALA A 60 -5.84 -7.11 -10.42
CA ALA A 60 -5.51 -7.83 -9.20
C ALA A 60 -4.45 -7.11 -8.39
N TRP A 61 -4.54 -7.24 -7.08
CA TRP A 61 -3.52 -6.75 -6.16
C TRP A 61 -2.31 -7.68 -6.26
N VAL A 62 -1.14 -7.09 -6.54
CA VAL A 62 0.08 -7.88 -6.72
C VAL A 62 0.88 -7.97 -5.43
N MET A 63 1.09 -6.85 -4.77
CA MET A 63 1.91 -6.83 -3.56
C MET A 63 1.54 -5.68 -2.64
N VAL A 64 1.63 -5.92 -1.34
CA VAL A 64 1.45 -4.93 -0.30
C VAL A 64 2.64 -5.04 0.64
N GLY A 65 3.20 -3.91 1.03
CA GLY A 65 4.33 -3.95 1.95
C GLY A 65 4.44 -2.70 2.80
N ALA A 66 5.19 -2.82 3.88
CA ALA A 66 5.51 -1.72 4.74
C ALA A 66 7.01 -1.50 4.73
N SER A 67 7.42 -0.25 4.87
CA SER A 67 8.84 0.09 4.89
C SER A 67 9.07 1.37 5.65
N THR A 68 10.18 1.46 6.35
CA THR A 68 10.63 2.71 6.95
C THR A 68 11.38 3.58 5.93
N ASP A 69 11.69 2.99 4.78
CA ASP A 69 12.34 3.70 3.67
C ASP A 69 11.70 3.22 2.36
N LEU A 70 10.59 3.86 2.01
CA LEU A 70 9.81 3.46 0.83
C LEU A 70 10.60 3.58 -0.47
N ALA A 71 11.43 4.62 -0.60
CA ALA A 71 12.20 4.81 -1.82
C ALA A 71 13.14 3.62 -2.07
N LYS A 72 13.79 3.14 -1.01
CA LYS A 72 14.68 1.99 -1.11
C LYS A 72 13.90 0.71 -1.39
N SER A 73 12.81 0.49 -0.68
CA SER A 73 12.03 -0.73 -0.82
C SER A 73 11.38 -0.84 -2.19
N ILE A 74 10.74 0.23 -2.65
CA ILE A 74 10.12 0.23 -3.98
C ILE A 74 11.19 0.18 -5.07
N GLY A 75 12.30 0.88 -4.86
CA GLY A 75 13.42 0.82 -5.80
C GLY A 75 13.94 -0.59 -6.03
N ALA A 76 14.04 -1.39 -4.97
CA ALA A 76 14.45 -2.78 -5.10
C ALA A 76 13.44 -3.61 -5.88
N LEU A 77 12.16 -3.32 -5.73
CA LEU A 77 11.10 -4.05 -6.43
C LEU A 77 11.06 -3.73 -7.93
N LEU A 78 11.58 -2.59 -8.34
CA LEU A 78 11.65 -2.24 -9.76
C LEU A 78 12.55 -3.21 -10.55
N ASP A 79 13.45 -3.90 -9.88
CA ASP A 79 14.34 -4.89 -10.48
C ASP A 79 13.97 -6.32 -10.08
N ASP A 80 12.84 -6.53 -9.42
CA ASP A 80 12.44 -7.83 -8.92
C ASP A 80 11.76 -8.65 -10.03
N ALA A 81 12.35 -9.79 -10.36
CA ALA A 81 11.86 -10.61 -11.47
C ALA A 81 10.43 -11.10 -11.27
N GLU A 82 10.08 -11.50 -10.07
CA GLU A 82 8.73 -12.00 -9.78
C GLU A 82 7.68 -10.90 -9.94
N VAL A 83 7.99 -9.70 -9.47
CA VAL A 83 7.10 -8.55 -9.62
C VAL A 83 6.96 -8.19 -11.10
N LEU A 84 8.07 -8.15 -11.82
CA LEU A 84 8.08 -7.76 -13.23
C LEU A 84 7.33 -8.72 -14.12
N GLU A 85 7.20 -9.99 -13.74
CA GLU A 85 6.37 -10.93 -14.47
C GLU A 85 4.95 -10.44 -14.62
N TYR A 86 4.42 -9.83 -13.59
CA TYR A 86 3.05 -9.32 -13.64
C TYR A 86 2.91 -8.07 -14.49
N ASN A 87 4.00 -7.37 -14.76
CA ASN A 87 3.94 -6.19 -15.63
C ASN A 87 3.53 -6.56 -17.05
N ALA A 88 3.87 -7.77 -17.49
CA ALA A 88 3.49 -8.26 -18.81
C ALA A 88 2.00 -8.58 -18.93
N ARG A 89 1.28 -8.61 -17.81
CA ARG A 89 -0.13 -9.00 -17.76
C ARG A 89 -1.09 -7.81 -17.85
N GLY A 90 -0.62 -6.63 -18.23
CA GLY A 90 -1.49 -5.47 -18.36
C GLY A 90 -0.94 -4.21 -17.74
N GLY A 91 0.32 -4.26 -17.33
CA GLY A 91 0.98 -3.12 -16.72
C GLY A 91 0.74 -3.03 -15.23
N LEU A 92 1.79 -2.67 -14.51
CA LEU A 92 1.74 -2.50 -13.06
C LEU A 92 1.60 -1.03 -12.69
N PHE A 93 0.92 -0.80 -11.58
CA PHE A 93 0.81 0.50 -10.95
C PHE A 93 1.31 0.41 -9.52
N VAL A 94 1.75 1.52 -8.98
CA VAL A 94 2.24 1.61 -7.60
C VAL A 94 1.75 2.88 -6.95
N THR A 95 1.43 2.78 -5.66
CA THR A 95 1.16 3.93 -4.82
C THR A 95 1.64 3.64 -3.40
N TRP A 96 1.66 4.66 -2.59
CA TRP A 96 2.05 4.53 -1.19
C TRP A 96 1.31 5.56 -0.36
N ALA A 97 1.26 5.32 0.94
CA ALA A 97 0.75 6.27 1.91
C ALA A 97 1.75 6.36 3.06
N LEU A 98 2.08 7.57 3.47
CA LEU A 98 2.99 7.78 4.59
C LEU A 98 2.25 7.47 5.88
N ILE A 99 2.78 6.54 6.64
CA ILE A 99 2.15 6.05 7.88
C ILE A 99 3.26 5.86 8.90
N ARG A 100 2.98 6.23 10.14
CA ARG A 100 3.94 6.08 11.23
C ARG A 100 4.26 4.60 11.45
N PRO A 101 5.52 4.29 11.79
CA PRO A 101 5.93 2.89 11.90
C PRO A 101 5.12 2.04 12.86
N GLU A 102 4.64 2.63 13.96
CA GLU A 102 3.88 1.88 14.96
C GLU A 102 2.56 1.33 14.43
N TYR A 103 2.08 1.82 13.29
CA TYR A 103 0.82 1.36 12.71
C TYR A 103 1.02 0.45 11.50
N HIS A 104 2.27 0.26 11.06
CA HIS A 104 2.56 -0.55 9.88
C HIS A 104 2.01 -1.97 10.00
N ALA A 105 2.26 -2.62 11.13
CA ALA A 105 1.88 -4.02 11.30
C ALA A 105 0.37 -4.22 11.22
N GLY A 106 -0.41 -3.35 11.84
CA GLY A 106 -1.87 -3.46 11.82
C GLY A 106 -2.47 -3.16 10.46
N VAL A 107 -1.94 -2.14 9.77
CA VAL A 107 -2.41 -1.80 8.44
C VAL A 107 -2.08 -2.91 7.44
N ILE A 108 -0.85 -3.43 7.50
CA ILE A 108 -0.44 -4.54 6.63
C ILE A 108 -1.28 -5.77 6.87
N LYS A 109 -1.56 -6.09 8.13
CA LYS A 109 -2.40 -7.24 8.44
C LYS A 109 -3.77 -7.11 7.76
N TYR A 110 -4.39 -5.96 7.90
CA TYR A 110 -5.68 -5.71 7.27
C TYR A 110 -5.62 -5.82 5.75
N LEU A 111 -4.64 -5.17 5.12
CA LEU A 111 -4.54 -5.15 3.67
C LEU A 111 -4.20 -6.54 3.09
N ARG A 112 -3.33 -7.28 3.75
CA ARG A 112 -3.01 -8.64 3.29
C ARG A 112 -4.23 -9.55 3.37
N GLU A 113 -5.01 -9.43 4.42
CA GLU A 113 -6.22 -10.23 4.58
C GLU A 113 -7.33 -9.84 3.61
N SER A 114 -7.48 -8.55 3.34
CA SER A 114 -8.56 -8.08 2.47
C SER A 114 -8.21 -8.12 0.99
N MET A 115 -6.96 -7.85 0.63
CA MET A 115 -6.54 -7.82 -0.77
C MET A 115 -6.10 -9.18 -1.29
N LYS A 116 -5.53 -10.01 -0.43
CA LYS A 116 -4.95 -11.31 -0.80
C LYS A 116 -3.98 -11.16 -1.97
N PRO A 117 -2.88 -10.41 -1.79
CA PRO A 117 -1.97 -10.13 -2.90
C PRO A 117 -1.38 -11.39 -3.50
N LEU A 118 -1.11 -11.33 -4.79
CA LEU A 118 -0.55 -12.48 -5.54
C LEU A 118 0.85 -12.83 -5.08
N ILE A 119 1.63 -11.84 -4.68
CA ILE A 119 2.95 -12.04 -4.09
C ILE A 119 2.85 -11.69 -2.62
N ASP A 120 2.96 -12.70 -1.76
CA ASP A 120 2.85 -12.50 -0.32
C ASP A 120 4.17 -12.88 0.33
N ARG A 121 5.01 -11.88 0.53
CA ARG A 121 6.34 -12.05 1.13
C ARG A 121 6.37 -11.51 2.54
N GLY A 122 7.34 -11.99 3.28
CA GLY A 122 7.58 -11.55 4.64
C GLY A 122 6.94 -12.46 5.67
N PRO A 123 7.24 -12.22 6.93
CA PRO A 123 6.70 -13.05 7.99
C PRO A 123 5.20 -12.84 8.14
N PRO A 124 4.47 -13.84 8.62
CA PRO A 124 3.07 -13.65 8.95
C PRO A 124 2.92 -12.59 10.04
N SER A 125 1.79 -11.90 10.05
CA SER A 125 1.53 -10.91 11.08
C SER A 125 1.45 -11.60 12.45
N PRO A 126 2.05 -11.00 13.50
CA PRO A 126 1.92 -11.57 14.84
C PRO A 126 0.46 -11.70 15.25
N ALA A 127 0.15 -12.77 15.98
CA ALA A 127 -1.24 -13.05 16.36
C ALA A 127 -1.85 -11.96 17.26
N ASP A 128 -1.01 -11.26 18.01
CA ASP A 128 -1.44 -10.20 18.92
C ASP A 128 -1.60 -8.85 18.25
N VAL A 129 -1.24 -8.73 16.97
CA VAL A 129 -1.42 -7.49 16.24
C VAL A 129 -2.86 -7.38 15.79
N GLU A 130 -3.49 -6.26 16.13
CA GLU A 130 -4.85 -5.98 15.72
C GLU A 130 -4.84 -5.34 14.33
N ALA A 131 -5.69 -5.86 13.45
CA ALA A 131 -5.80 -5.29 12.10
C ALA A 131 -6.39 -3.88 12.18
N ILE A 132 -5.84 -2.96 11.39
CA ILE A 132 -6.34 -1.59 11.29
C ILE A 132 -7.02 -1.44 9.94
N PRO A 133 -8.36 -1.42 9.89
CA PRO A 133 -9.08 -1.28 8.61
C PRO A 133 -8.81 0.07 7.98
N VAL A 134 -8.36 0.05 6.73
CA VAL A 134 -8.07 1.27 5.97
C VAL A 134 -8.68 1.16 4.58
N MET A 135 -8.91 2.31 3.96
CA MET A 135 -9.40 2.33 2.59
C MET A 135 -8.25 2.02 1.63
N ALA A 136 -8.50 1.10 0.71
CA ALA A 136 -7.53 0.74 -0.32
C ALA A 136 -7.41 1.83 -1.37
N PRO A 137 -6.28 1.89 -2.12
CA PRO A 137 -6.19 2.82 -3.24
C PRO A 137 -7.32 2.56 -4.24
N GLY A 138 -7.84 3.63 -4.82
CA GLY A 138 -8.93 3.50 -5.79
C GLY A 138 -10.27 3.19 -5.17
N SER A 139 -10.44 3.42 -3.86
CA SER A 139 -11.70 3.19 -3.16
C SER A 139 -12.80 4.12 -3.66
N LYS A 140 -14.03 3.91 -3.19
CA LYS A 140 -15.19 4.71 -3.56
C LYS A 140 -15.62 4.52 -5.01
N GLY A 141 -15.60 3.27 -5.45
CA GLY A 141 -16.06 2.94 -6.79
C GLY A 141 -14.99 2.99 -7.86
N GLU A 142 -13.80 3.48 -7.52
CA GLU A 142 -12.67 3.39 -8.44
C GLU A 142 -12.10 1.98 -8.40
N THR A 143 -11.65 1.51 -9.55
CA THR A 143 -10.95 0.23 -9.61
C THR A 143 -9.46 0.48 -9.71
N PRO A 144 -8.61 -0.46 -9.24
CA PRO A 144 -7.19 -0.37 -9.50
C PRO A 144 -6.96 -0.44 -11.00
N VAL A 145 -6.31 0.55 -11.53
CA VAL A 145 -6.09 0.60 -12.98
C VAL A 145 -4.64 0.75 -13.32
#